data_0a506941bd87427ee8f30cabf0064582
#
_entry.id   0a506941bd87427ee8f30cabf0064582
#
_cell.length_a   1.000
_cell.length_b   1.000
_cell.length_c   1.000
_cell.angle_alpha   90.00
_cell.angle_beta   90.00
_cell.angle_gamma   90.00
#
_symmetry.space_group_name_H-M   'P 1'
#
loop_
_entity.id
_entity.type
_entity.pdbx_description
1 polymer ?
#
loop_
_entity_poly.entity_id
_entity_poly.type
_entity_poly.pdbx_seq_one_letter_code
_entity_poly.pdbx_strand_id
1 'polypeptide(L)' 'MTEDQAHANAEALAIAMGIAFYVVRSNEGEFLAIQTPADEHEIVATIEPPKEPDHKME' A
#
# COMPACT_ATOMS: atom_id res chain seq x y z
N MET A 1 2.29 14.32 2.41
CA MET A 1 1.13 13.90 1.60
C MET A 1 -0.02 13.56 2.53
N THR A 2 -1.24 13.69 2.05
CA THR A 2 -2.39 13.37 2.88
C THR A 2 -2.63 11.87 2.89
N GLU A 3 -3.50 11.44 3.82
CA GLU A 3 -3.83 10.03 3.89
C GLU A 3 -4.44 9.54 2.58
N ASP A 4 -5.32 10.34 1.98
CA ASP A 4 -5.94 9.96 0.71
C ASP A 4 -4.90 9.83 -0.39
N GLN A 5 -3.94 10.74 -0.43
CA GLN A 5 -2.89 10.66 -1.43
C GLN A 5 -2.02 9.44 -1.24
N ALA A 6 -1.67 9.13 0.01
CA ALA A 6 -0.86 7.96 0.29
C ALA A 6 -1.61 6.69 -0.10
N HIS A 7 -2.92 6.66 0.18
CA HIS A 7 -3.75 5.52 -0.18
C HIS A 7 -3.78 5.34 -1.69
N ALA A 8 -4.01 6.42 -2.42
CA ALA A 8 -4.06 6.35 -3.88
C ALA A 8 -2.72 5.92 -4.46
N ASN A 9 -1.62 6.45 -3.90
CA ASN A 9 -0.30 6.05 -4.35
C ASN A 9 -0.04 4.59 -4.08
N ALA A 10 -0.43 4.11 -2.89
CA ALA A 10 -0.23 2.70 -2.56
C ALA A 10 -1.01 1.80 -3.50
N GLU A 11 -2.23 2.19 -3.83
CA GLU A 11 -3.03 1.41 -4.78
C GLU A 11 -2.36 1.35 -6.15
N ALA A 12 -1.94 2.49 -6.64
CA ALA A 12 -1.31 2.54 -7.96
C ALA A 12 -0.04 1.71 -7.98
N LEU A 13 0.76 1.80 -6.92
CA LEU A 13 2.02 1.06 -6.87
C LEU A 13 1.77 -0.43 -6.72
N ALA A 14 0.78 -0.81 -5.92
CA ALA A 14 0.47 -2.23 -5.76
C ALA A 14 0.04 -2.84 -7.08
N ILE A 15 -0.76 -2.12 -7.85
CA ILE A 15 -1.21 -2.61 -9.14
C ILE A 15 -0.03 -2.67 -10.11
N ALA A 16 0.77 -1.61 -10.15
CA ALA A 16 1.86 -1.53 -11.11
C ALA A 16 2.93 -2.57 -10.85
N MET A 17 3.24 -2.83 -9.59
CA MET A 17 4.32 -3.71 -9.23
C MET A 17 3.86 -5.12 -8.85
N GLY A 18 2.56 -5.31 -8.64
CA GLY A 18 2.03 -6.62 -8.32
C GLY A 18 2.38 -7.12 -6.93
N ILE A 19 2.65 -6.21 -6.01
CA ILE A 19 2.97 -6.57 -4.62
C ILE A 19 2.19 -5.65 -3.69
N ALA A 20 2.08 -6.06 -2.45
CA ALA A 20 1.34 -5.29 -1.47
C ALA A 20 2.13 -4.05 -1.06
N PHE A 21 1.42 -2.96 -0.85
CA PHE A 21 1.98 -1.74 -0.31
C PHE A 21 1.21 -1.38 0.95
N TYR A 22 1.88 -0.64 1.82
CA TYR A 22 1.30 -0.25 3.10
C TYR A 22 1.22 1.25 3.19
N VAL A 23 0.07 1.74 3.66
CA VAL A 23 -0.05 3.16 4.01
C VAL A 23 0.30 3.27 5.47
N VAL A 24 1.35 4.03 5.77
CA VAL A 24 1.84 4.15 7.14
C VAL A 24 1.92 5.62 7.51
N ARG A 25 1.91 5.87 8.81
CA ARG A 25 2.10 7.20 9.35
C ARG A 25 3.43 7.24 10.09
N SER A 26 4.26 8.21 9.73
CA SER A 26 5.55 8.37 10.37
C SER A 26 5.40 9.05 11.71
N ASN A 27 6.49 9.09 12.48
CA ASN A 27 6.49 9.77 13.76
C ASN A 27 6.17 11.25 13.63
N GLU A 28 6.42 11.80 12.45
CA GLU A 28 6.16 13.22 12.21
C GLU A 28 4.76 13.48 11.73
N GLY A 29 3.96 12.44 11.60
CA GLY A 29 2.59 12.61 11.18
C GLY A 29 2.37 12.60 9.69
N GLU A 30 3.38 12.25 8.91
CA GLU A 30 3.24 12.17 7.48
C GLU A 30 2.78 10.80 7.05
N PHE A 31 1.98 10.76 6.01
CA PHE A 31 1.52 9.50 5.44
C PHE A 31 2.41 9.10 4.27
N LEU A 32 2.77 7.83 4.23
CA LEU A 32 3.67 7.30 3.22
C LEU A 32 3.10 6.00 2.66
N ALA A 33 3.47 5.72 1.41
CA ALA A 33 3.13 4.44 0.78
C ALA A 33 4.43 3.68 0.58
N ILE A 34 4.61 2.58 1.30
CA ILE A 34 5.87 1.85 1.28
C ILE A 34 5.62 0.35 1.23
N GLN A 35 6.63 -0.38 0.80
CA GLN A 35 6.57 -1.83 0.70
C GLN A 35 6.86 -2.51 2.03
N THR A 36 7.84 -1.99 2.75
CA THR A 36 8.35 -2.66 3.94
C THR A 36 8.33 -1.65 5.08
N PRO A 37 7.27 -1.63 5.89
CA PRO A 37 7.21 -0.65 6.97
C PRO A 37 8.25 -0.95 8.04
N ALA A 38 8.80 0.09 8.60
CA ALA A 38 9.70 -0.05 9.74
C ALA A 38 8.89 -0.15 11.02
N ASP A 39 9.55 -0.62 12.09
CA ASP A 39 8.85 -0.78 13.36
C ASP A 39 8.28 0.52 13.89
N GLU A 40 8.93 1.62 13.58
CA GLU A 40 8.49 2.92 14.07
C GLU A 40 7.29 3.46 13.31
N HIS A 41 6.93 2.85 12.19
CA HIS A 41 5.80 3.31 11.40
C HIS A 41 4.52 2.71 11.93
N GLU A 42 3.46 3.51 11.90
CA GLU A 42 2.14 3.00 12.25
C GLU A 42 1.43 2.61 10.96
N ILE A 43 1.04 1.35 10.85
CA ILE A 43 0.37 0.88 9.64
C ILE A 43 -1.08 1.32 9.70
N VAL A 44 -1.45 2.16 8.74
CA VAL A 44 -2.80 2.69 8.65
C VAL A 44 -3.67 1.79 7.79
N ALA A 45 -3.11 1.28 6.71
CA ALA A 45 -3.87 0.42 5.80
C ALA A 45 -2.91 -0.47 5.04
N THR A 46 -3.41 -1.62 4.61
CA THR A 46 -2.66 -2.56 3.77
C THR A 46 -3.36 -2.64 2.44
N ILE A 47 -2.63 -2.32 1.37
CA ILE A 47 -3.18 -2.33 0.02
C ILE A 47 -2.59 -3.50 -0.72
N GLU A 48 -3.42 -4.46 -1.09
CA GLU A 48 -2.96 -5.62 -1.83
C GLU A 48 -3.26 -5.44 -3.30
N PRO A 49 -2.41 -5.97 -4.17
CA PRO A 49 -2.71 -5.89 -5.61
C PRO A 49 -3.94 -6.73 -5.91
N PRO A 50 -4.68 -6.37 -6.96
CA PRO A 50 -5.84 -7.16 -7.33
C PRO A 50 -5.39 -8.54 -7.76
N LYS A 51 -6.08 -9.56 -7.29
CA LYS A 51 -5.78 -10.91 -7.70
C LYS A 51 -6.31 -11.12 -9.09
N GLU A 52 -5.49 -11.76 -9.90
CA GLU A 52 -5.96 -12.11 -11.20
C GLU A 52 -6.99 -13.19 -11.06
N PRO A 53 -8.06 -13.07 -11.82
CA PRO A 53 -9.05 -14.13 -11.75
C PRO A 53 -8.47 -15.33 -12.38
N ASP A 54 -8.05 -16.17 -12.25
CA ASP A 54 -7.32 -17.24 -12.82
C ASP A 54 -8.04 -18.06 -13.65
N HIS A 55 -7.82 -17.80 -14.07
CA HIS A 55 -8.18 -18.27 -14.42
C HIS A 55 -8.39 -19.37 -14.43
N LYS A 56 -8.41 -19.63 -14.25
CA LYS A 56 -8.65 -20.46 -13.94
C LYS A 56 -9.19 -21.13 -14.33
N MET A 57 -9.26 -21.39 -14.77
CA MET A 57 -9.81 -21.96 -14.94
C MET A 57 -10.05 -22.62 -15.26
N GLU A 58 -10.02 -22.84 -15.48
CA GLU A 58 -10.44 -23.34 -15.54
C GLU A 58 -10.54 -23.70 -15.74
#